data_61d4d41c3cb5ee53579c214118de0c48
#
_entry.id   61d4d41c3cb5ee53579c214118de0c48
#
_cell.length_a   1.000
_cell.length_b   1.000
_cell.length_c   1.000
_cell.angle_alpha   90.00
_cell.angle_beta   90.00
_cell.angle_gamma   90.00
#
_symmetry.space_group_name_H-M   'P 1'
#
loop_
_entity.id
_entity.type
_entity.pdbx_description
1 polymer ?
#
loop_
_entity_poly.entity_id
_entity_poly.type
_entity_poly.pdbx_seq_one_letter_code
_entity_poly.pdbx_strand_id
1 'polypeptide(L)'
;MKAYIAMASVAALLVGLTAALPAAADVFFFSTGNPDEKLGSLSRPPSTGNPETETADDFVLTDATVISRATIHGLIPAGLNVSSIQQVEVELYHVFPKDSGPFDGRVPTRVNSPADVEIGAATRDSAASPATLSFSPTVENQSFMVQNTVVNKITPKTGGEGPATGEEVEIDITFTPPIFLPPDHYFFRPEVQVTGGNFLYLSAPRPIVVPPGTSFPAGSTDLQSWIRNENLRPDWLRIGTDIIDGATPPTFNAVFSLAGDTIPDAGTPGKANCHGKTISAMAHEFGGIAHAALNLGYFSVDALQEGVSVFCRP
;
A
#
# COMPACT_ATOMS: atom_id res chain seq x y z
N MET A 1 -17.50 -1.83 89.51
CA MET A 1 -18.08 -2.21 88.22
C MET A 1 -17.25 -1.55 87.09
N LYS A 2 -16.43 -2.32 86.37
CA LYS A 2 -15.63 -1.83 85.26
C LYS A 2 -16.27 -2.32 83.94
N ALA A 3 -16.75 -1.40 83.08
CA ALA A 3 -17.33 -1.70 81.81
C ALA A 3 -16.20 -1.76 80.75
N TYR A 4 -16.08 -2.89 80.08
CA TYR A 4 -15.20 -3.05 78.95
C TYR A 4 -15.98 -2.73 77.66
N ILE A 5 -15.52 -1.71 76.89
CA ILE A 5 -16.03 -1.39 75.60
C ILE A 5 -15.15 -2.14 74.57
N ALA A 6 -15.76 -3.07 73.84
CA ALA A 6 -15.12 -3.78 72.76
C ALA A 6 -15.25 -2.94 71.51
N MET A 7 -14.10 -2.49 70.92
CA MET A 7 -14.02 -1.88 69.62
C MET A 7 -13.90 -2.98 68.57
N ALA A 8 -14.91 -3.11 67.74
CA ALA A 8 -14.86 -3.94 66.52
C ALA A 8 -14.27 -3.14 65.36
N SER A 9 -13.08 -3.54 64.90
CA SER A 9 -12.44 -2.96 63.71
C SER A 9 -13.00 -3.61 62.45
N VAL A 10 -13.72 -2.86 61.63
CA VAL A 10 -14.15 -3.28 60.27
C VAL A 10 -13.03 -2.96 59.31
N ALA A 11 -12.32 -3.97 58.84
CA ALA A 11 -11.36 -3.84 57.75
C ALA A 11 -12.12 -3.85 56.42
N ALA A 12 -12.23 -2.69 55.76
CA ALA A 12 -12.77 -2.59 54.41
C ALA A 12 -11.70 -3.02 53.40
N LEU A 13 -11.94 -4.16 52.76
CA LEU A 13 -11.11 -4.66 51.66
C LEU A 13 -11.44 -3.86 50.39
N LEU A 14 -10.62 -2.87 50.01
CA LEU A 14 -10.70 -2.21 48.71
C LEU A 14 -10.10 -3.16 47.65
N VAL A 15 -10.96 -3.87 46.93
CA VAL A 15 -10.57 -4.54 45.67
C VAL A 15 -10.45 -3.47 44.61
N GLY A 16 -9.22 -3.04 44.36
CA GLY A 16 -8.91 -2.15 43.24
C GLY A 16 -9.14 -2.90 41.91
N LEU A 17 -10.24 -2.59 41.24
CA LEU A 17 -10.47 -2.98 39.83
C LEU A 17 -9.50 -2.13 38.98
N THR A 18 -8.32 -2.66 38.70
CA THR A 18 -7.48 -2.10 37.64
C THR A 18 -8.16 -2.44 36.31
N ALA A 19 -8.94 -1.51 35.77
CA ALA A 19 -9.35 -1.58 34.37
C ALA A 19 -8.07 -1.55 33.55
N ALA A 20 -7.69 -2.66 32.94
CA ALA A 20 -6.67 -2.66 31.89
C ALA A 20 -7.18 -1.72 30.80
N LEU A 21 -6.47 -0.61 30.58
CA LEU A 21 -6.69 0.21 29.40
C LEU A 21 -6.43 -0.70 28.19
N PRO A 22 -7.32 -0.71 27.17
CA PRO A 22 -7.02 -1.41 25.94
C PRO A 22 -5.66 -0.89 25.43
N ALA A 23 -4.75 -1.78 25.08
CA ALA A 23 -3.57 -1.41 24.35
C ALA A 23 -4.04 -0.69 23.08
N ALA A 24 -3.50 0.49 22.81
CA ALA A 24 -3.75 1.13 21.53
C ALA A 24 -3.05 0.29 20.48
N ALA A 25 -3.77 -0.07 19.40
CA ALA A 25 -3.16 -0.76 18.28
C ALA A 25 -1.96 0.03 17.76
N ASP A 26 -0.89 -0.65 17.42
CA ASP A 26 0.28 -0.02 16.85
C ASP A 26 -0.06 0.49 15.45
N VAL A 27 -0.10 1.81 15.29
CA VAL A 27 -0.43 2.48 14.03
C VAL A 27 0.65 2.16 13.01
N PHE A 28 0.26 1.54 11.89
CA PHE A 28 1.13 1.37 10.74
C PHE A 28 1.11 2.63 9.88
N PHE A 29 2.29 3.09 9.50
CA PHE A 29 2.47 4.14 8.51
C PHE A 29 3.76 3.92 7.73
N PHE A 30 3.65 3.95 6.41
CA PHE A 30 4.78 3.92 5.48
C PHE A 30 4.64 5.09 4.50
N SER A 31 5.74 5.74 4.11
CA SER A 31 5.74 6.79 3.11
C SER A 31 7.09 6.85 2.37
N THR A 32 7.03 7.05 1.08
CA THR A 32 8.21 7.35 0.24
C THR A 32 8.58 8.83 0.26
N GLY A 33 7.76 9.69 0.86
CA GLY A 33 7.97 11.14 0.96
C GLY A 33 7.14 11.93 -0.05
N ASN A 34 7.56 13.16 -0.31
CA ASN A 34 6.87 14.08 -1.21
C ASN A 34 7.47 14.04 -2.63
N PRO A 35 6.77 14.55 -3.66
CA PRO A 35 7.30 14.68 -5.01
C PRO A 35 8.64 15.43 -5.07
N ASP A 36 9.56 14.96 -5.93
CA ASP A 36 10.91 15.49 -6.06
C ASP A 36 11.18 16.21 -7.39
N GLU A 37 10.14 16.48 -8.17
CA GLU A 37 10.18 17.18 -9.46
C GLU A 37 11.02 16.48 -10.55
N LYS A 38 11.51 15.26 -10.32
CA LYS A 38 12.43 14.63 -11.26
C LYS A 38 11.73 13.84 -12.33
N LEU A 39 10.74 13.03 -11.97
CA LEU A 39 10.14 12.08 -12.89
C LEU A 39 8.62 12.01 -12.74
N GLY A 40 7.94 11.83 -13.88
CA GLY A 40 6.57 11.36 -13.95
C GLY A 40 6.49 10.11 -14.83
N SER A 41 5.95 9.01 -14.29
CA SER A 41 5.78 7.75 -15.01
C SER A 41 4.30 7.44 -15.24
N LEU A 42 3.98 6.92 -16.43
CA LEU A 42 2.60 6.59 -16.76
C LEU A 42 2.09 5.45 -15.89
N SER A 43 0.91 5.63 -15.30
CA SER A 43 0.21 4.56 -14.58
C SER A 43 -1.30 4.69 -14.84
N ARG A 44 -1.85 3.81 -15.67
CA ARG A 44 -3.25 3.88 -16.10
C ARG A 44 -3.78 2.51 -16.49
N PRO A 45 -5.09 2.24 -16.26
CA PRO A 45 -5.74 1.04 -16.76
C PRO A 45 -5.86 1.05 -18.29
N PRO A 46 -6.13 -0.11 -18.92
CA PRO A 46 -6.33 -0.20 -20.35
C PRO A 46 -7.57 0.60 -20.78
N SER A 47 -7.48 1.29 -21.90
CA SER A 47 -8.62 1.99 -22.52
C SER A 47 -8.55 1.91 -24.05
N THR A 48 -9.64 2.28 -24.74
CA THR A 48 -9.69 2.20 -26.21
C THR A 48 -8.50 2.91 -26.86
N GLY A 49 -7.64 2.14 -27.52
CA GLY A 49 -6.44 2.63 -28.22
C GLY A 49 -5.23 2.92 -27.33
N ASN A 50 -5.33 2.65 -26.03
CA ASN A 50 -4.25 2.85 -25.09
C ASN A 50 -3.99 1.56 -24.29
N PRO A 51 -2.77 1.01 -24.34
CA PRO A 51 -2.40 -0.15 -23.54
C PRO A 51 -2.40 0.20 -22.04
N GLU A 52 -2.68 -0.78 -21.23
CA GLU A 52 -2.42 -0.71 -19.81
C GLU A 52 -0.94 -0.39 -19.58
N THR A 53 -0.69 0.44 -18.59
CA THR A 53 0.68 0.78 -18.18
C THR A 53 0.73 0.86 -16.69
N GLU A 54 1.58 0.05 -16.11
CA GLU A 54 1.68 -0.20 -14.69
C GLU A 54 2.98 0.40 -14.15
N THR A 55 2.88 1.31 -13.19
CA THR A 55 4.03 1.76 -12.40
C THR A 55 3.85 1.29 -10.96
N ALA A 56 4.81 0.51 -10.46
CA ALA A 56 4.82 -0.05 -9.12
C ALA A 56 6.05 0.38 -8.34
N ASP A 57 5.91 0.52 -7.04
CA ASP A 57 7.02 0.74 -6.12
C ASP A 57 6.82 -0.07 -4.85
N ASP A 58 7.90 -0.35 -4.13
CA ASP A 58 7.91 -1.36 -3.10
C ASP A 58 7.81 -0.83 -1.67
N PHE A 59 7.29 -1.69 -0.81
CA PHE A 59 7.23 -1.50 0.64
C PHE A 59 7.41 -2.82 1.38
N VAL A 60 7.76 -2.73 2.67
CA VAL A 60 8.02 -3.91 3.50
C VAL A 60 7.15 -3.87 4.73
N LEU A 61 6.50 -4.99 5.03
CA LEU A 61 5.78 -5.22 6.27
C LEU A 61 6.60 -6.14 7.16
N THR A 62 6.85 -5.71 8.40
CA THR A 62 7.52 -6.53 9.43
C THR A 62 6.53 -7.35 10.24
N ASP A 63 5.29 -6.91 10.27
CA ASP A 63 4.19 -7.53 11.00
C ASP A 63 2.96 -7.70 10.11
N ALA A 64 2.05 -8.58 10.50
CA ALA A 64 0.76 -8.69 9.84
C ALA A 64 0.02 -7.35 9.96
N THR A 65 -0.42 -6.78 8.84
CA THR A 65 -0.91 -5.41 8.78
C THR A 65 -2.24 -5.31 8.04
N VAL A 66 -3.16 -4.56 8.60
CA VAL A 66 -4.42 -4.17 7.94
C VAL A 66 -4.23 -2.75 7.40
N ILE A 67 -4.12 -2.62 6.08
CA ILE A 67 -3.98 -1.33 5.39
C ILE A 67 -5.37 -0.83 5.02
N SER A 68 -5.77 0.31 5.56
CA SER A 68 -7.08 0.91 5.33
C SER A 68 -7.06 2.10 4.38
N ARG A 69 -5.91 2.77 4.23
CA ARG A 69 -5.76 3.98 3.42
C ARG A 69 -4.43 3.99 2.67
N ALA A 70 -4.44 4.72 1.55
CA ALA A 70 -3.24 5.10 0.82
C ALA A 70 -3.38 6.55 0.34
N THR A 71 -2.25 7.20 0.06
CA THR A 71 -2.21 8.48 -0.64
C THR A 71 -1.20 8.37 -1.78
N ILE A 72 -1.51 8.91 -2.94
CA ILE A 72 -0.60 8.94 -4.10
C ILE A 72 -0.55 10.36 -4.68
N HIS A 73 0.56 10.71 -5.31
CA HIS A 73 0.70 11.98 -6.01
C HIS A 73 0.96 11.77 -7.50
N GLY A 74 0.30 12.55 -8.32
CA GLY A 74 0.45 12.48 -9.76
C GLY A 74 0.36 13.83 -10.43
N LEU A 75 0.73 13.84 -11.71
CA LEU A 75 0.59 14.98 -12.58
C LEU A 75 -0.52 14.69 -13.60
N ILE A 76 -1.50 15.59 -13.69
CA ILE A 76 -2.51 15.59 -14.76
C ILE A 76 -2.26 16.76 -15.70
N PRO A 77 -2.70 16.70 -16.99
CA PRO A 77 -2.54 17.81 -17.93
C PRO A 77 -3.12 19.13 -17.40
N ALA A 78 -2.40 20.22 -17.57
CA ALA A 78 -2.85 21.54 -17.14
C ALA A 78 -4.22 21.92 -17.73
N GLY A 79 -5.10 22.46 -16.88
CA GLY A 79 -6.45 22.84 -17.26
C GLY A 79 -7.47 21.72 -17.24
N LEU A 80 -7.09 20.49 -16.86
CA LEU A 80 -8.05 19.44 -16.51
C LEU A 80 -8.47 19.60 -15.06
N ASN A 81 -9.76 19.51 -14.81
CA ASN A 81 -10.29 19.49 -13.45
C ASN A 81 -10.07 18.10 -12.82
N VAL A 82 -9.90 18.02 -11.51
CA VAL A 82 -9.80 16.75 -10.76
C VAL A 82 -11.00 15.81 -11.01
N SER A 83 -12.16 16.34 -11.40
CA SER A 83 -13.31 15.53 -11.83
C SER A 83 -13.07 14.76 -13.15
N SER A 84 -11.98 15.02 -13.86
CA SER A 84 -11.55 14.21 -15.00
C SER A 84 -10.97 12.86 -14.59
N ILE A 85 -10.59 12.67 -13.32
CA ILE A 85 -10.17 11.40 -12.75
C ILE A 85 -11.42 10.55 -12.57
N GLN A 86 -11.52 9.45 -13.35
CA GLN A 86 -12.73 8.64 -13.45
C GLN A 86 -12.63 7.34 -12.65
N GLN A 87 -11.45 6.78 -12.54
CA GLN A 87 -11.21 5.51 -11.86
C GLN A 87 -9.84 5.55 -11.19
N VAL A 88 -9.78 4.94 -10.03
CA VAL A 88 -8.54 4.55 -9.36
C VAL A 88 -8.64 3.06 -9.07
N GLU A 89 -7.61 2.33 -9.46
CA GLU A 89 -7.40 0.93 -9.15
C GLU A 89 -6.08 0.78 -8.41
N VAL A 90 -6.05 -0.13 -7.45
CA VAL A 90 -4.83 -0.46 -6.70
C VAL A 90 -4.65 -1.96 -6.72
N GLU A 91 -3.48 -2.40 -7.15
CA GLU A 91 -3.04 -3.78 -7.06
C GLU A 91 -1.76 -3.88 -6.23
N LEU A 92 -1.62 -5.03 -5.59
CA LEU A 92 -0.42 -5.40 -4.86
C LEU A 92 0.21 -6.63 -5.49
N TYR A 93 1.52 -6.64 -5.53
CA TYR A 93 2.30 -7.75 -6.05
C TYR A 93 3.28 -8.26 -5.01
N HIS A 94 3.52 -9.57 -5.02
CA HIS A 94 4.70 -10.11 -4.35
C HIS A 94 5.97 -9.78 -5.15
N VAL A 95 7.10 -10.01 -4.52
CA VAL A 95 8.40 -9.95 -5.19
C VAL A 95 8.65 -11.26 -5.93
N PHE A 96 9.08 -11.14 -7.22
CA PHE A 96 9.53 -12.29 -8.02
C PHE A 96 10.49 -13.21 -7.20
N PRO A 97 10.37 -14.55 -7.25
CA PRO A 97 9.58 -15.35 -8.19
C PRO A 97 8.19 -15.79 -7.69
N LYS A 98 7.67 -15.27 -6.57
CA LYS A 98 6.30 -15.58 -6.18
C LYS A 98 5.32 -15.11 -7.27
N ASP A 99 4.22 -15.83 -7.45
CA ASP A 99 3.14 -15.52 -8.39
C ASP A 99 3.63 -15.28 -9.83
N SER A 100 4.73 -15.93 -10.19
CA SER A 100 5.32 -15.84 -11.53
C SER A 100 5.39 -17.23 -12.14
N GLY A 101 4.88 -17.36 -13.37
CA GLY A 101 4.80 -18.64 -14.08
C GLY A 101 6.08 -18.95 -14.86
N PRO A 102 6.67 -20.16 -14.73
CA PRO A 102 7.84 -20.55 -15.50
C PRO A 102 7.52 -20.92 -16.95
N PHE A 103 6.24 -20.84 -17.41
CA PHE A 103 5.79 -21.59 -18.58
C PHE A 103 5.75 -20.83 -19.90
N ASP A 104 5.84 -19.51 -19.91
CA ASP A 104 5.75 -18.74 -21.18
C ASP A 104 7.10 -18.42 -21.80
N GLY A 105 8.21 -18.84 -21.21
CA GLY A 105 9.56 -18.49 -21.64
C GLY A 105 9.87 -16.97 -21.53
N ARG A 106 9.01 -16.24 -20.81
CA ARG A 106 9.11 -14.79 -20.61
C ARG A 106 9.07 -14.43 -19.12
N VAL A 107 9.55 -15.33 -18.27
CA VAL A 107 9.65 -15.04 -16.82
C VAL A 107 10.58 -13.85 -16.65
N PRO A 108 10.21 -12.83 -15.83
CA PRO A 108 11.12 -11.76 -15.50
C PRO A 108 12.41 -12.33 -14.95
N THR A 109 13.50 -12.07 -15.60
CA THR A 109 14.83 -12.53 -15.14
C THR A 109 15.41 -11.62 -14.08
N ARG A 110 14.64 -10.61 -13.63
CA ARG A 110 15.12 -9.57 -12.74
C ARG A 110 14.84 -9.90 -11.30
N VAL A 111 15.89 -10.02 -10.55
CA VAL A 111 15.81 -10.17 -9.09
C VAL A 111 15.15 -8.90 -8.50
N ASN A 112 14.25 -9.10 -7.55
CA ASN A 112 13.50 -8.05 -6.85
C ASN A 112 12.47 -7.26 -7.70
N SER A 113 12.09 -7.73 -8.87
CA SER A 113 10.96 -7.14 -9.62
C SER A 113 9.61 -7.48 -8.97
N PRO A 114 8.54 -6.73 -9.28
CA PRO A 114 7.20 -7.24 -9.03
C PRO A 114 6.98 -8.60 -9.70
N ALA A 115 6.10 -9.41 -9.16
CA ALA A 115 5.67 -10.68 -9.73
C ALA A 115 4.90 -10.47 -11.06
N ASP A 116 4.61 -11.57 -11.78
CA ASP A 116 3.86 -11.51 -13.04
C ASP A 116 2.36 -11.27 -12.80
N VAL A 117 1.86 -11.77 -11.67
CA VAL A 117 0.43 -11.75 -11.31
C VAL A 117 0.25 -11.03 -9.98
N GLU A 118 -0.79 -10.23 -9.92
CA GLU A 118 -1.22 -9.50 -8.75
C GLU A 118 -1.79 -10.41 -7.66
N ILE A 119 -1.79 -9.92 -6.43
CA ILE A 119 -2.48 -10.56 -5.30
C ILE A 119 -3.96 -10.24 -5.39
N GLY A 120 -4.75 -11.07 -6.09
CA GLY A 120 -6.16 -10.78 -6.37
C GLY A 120 -7.01 -10.51 -5.12
N ALA A 121 -6.66 -11.06 -3.95
CA ALA A 121 -7.33 -10.74 -2.69
C ALA A 121 -7.03 -9.32 -2.18
N ALA A 122 -5.97 -8.68 -2.67
CA ALA A 122 -5.54 -7.33 -2.29
C ALA A 122 -5.89 -6.28 -3.35
N THR A 123 -6.40 -6.66 -4.52
CA THR A 123 -6.86 -5.74 -5.56
C THR A 123 -8.08 -4.95 -5.09
N ARG A 124 -8.06 -3.64 -5.34
CA ARG A 124 -9.16 -2.71 -5.03
C ARG A 124 -9.41 -1.78 -6.20
N ASP A 125 -10.69 -1.60 -6.53
CA ASP A 125 -11.11 -0.79 -7.68
C ASP A 125 -12.33 0.06 -7.35
N SER A 126 -12.28 1.34 -7.71
CA SER A 126 -13.39 2.28 -7.57
C SER A 126 -14.53 2.02 -8.56
N ALA A 127 -14.23 1.38 -9.69
CA ALA A 127 -15.23 1.03 -10.71
C ALA A 127 -15.84 -0.36 -10.49
N ALA A 128 -15.37 -1.15 -9.54
CA ALA A 128 -15.96 -2.44 -9.19
C ALA A 128 -17.40 -2.28 -8.68
N SER A 129 -18.20 -3.36 -8.77
CA SER A 129 -19.58 -3.34 -8.28
C SER A 129 -19.84 -4.49 -7.30
N PRO A 130 -19.90 -4.23 -5.97
CA PRO A 130 -19.70 -2.92 -5.32
C PRO A 130 -18.26 -2.42 -5.43
N ALA A 131 -18.09 -1.10 -5.38
CA ALA A 131 -16.75 -0.49 -5.35
C ALA A 131 -15.97 -0.96 -4.11
N THR A 132 -14.69 -1.28 -4.32
CA THR A 132 -13.81 -1.79 -3.25
C THR A 132 -12.79 -0.77 -2.78
N LEU A 133 -12.76 0.42 -3.39
CA LEU A 133 -12.14 1.61 -2.87
C LEU A 133 -12.96 2.86 -3.18
N SER A 134 -12.77 3.90 -2.40
CA SER A 134 -13.17 5.27 -2.69
C SER A 134 -11.96 6.17 -2.73
N PHE A 135 -12.01 7.26 -3.50
CA PHE A 135 -10.91 8.19 -3.63
C PHE A 135 -11.39 9.65 -3.60
N SER A 136 -10.49 10.55 -3.19
CA SER A 136 -10.71 11.99 -3.14
C SER A 136 -9.48 12.73 -3.67
N PRO A 137 -9.53 13.29 -4.87
CA PRO A 137 -8.40 14.02 -5.43
C PRO A 137 -8.43 15.49 -5.03
N THR A 138 -7.26 16.06 -4.74
CA THR A 138 -7.02 17.47 -4.42
C THR A 138 -5.89 18.02 -5.29
N VAL A 139 -6.04 19.25 -5.80
CA VAL A 139 -4.95 19.94 -6.51
C VAL A 139 -4.02 20.55 -5.47
N GLU A 140 -2.76 20.13 -5.46
CA GLU A 140 -1.72 20.66 -4.59
C GLU A 140 -0.97 21.82 -5.26
N ASN A 141 -0.72 21.71 -6.58
CA ASN A 141 -0.03 22.75 -7.32
C ASN A 141 -0.59 22.86 -8.75
N GLN A 142 -1.05 24.04 -9.14
CA GLN A 142 -1.62 24.28 -10.47
C GLN A 142 -0.57 24.33 -11.59
N SER A 143 0.71 24.41 -11.26
CA SER A 143 1.80 24.45 -12.24
C SER A 143 3.03 23.72 -11.71
N PHE A 144 2.98 22.40 -11.76
CA PHE A 144 4.06 21.53 -11.34
C PHE A 144 4.80 21.00 -12.57
N MET A 145 6.13 20.96 -12.50
CA MET A 145 6.97 20.49 -13.61
C MET A 145 7.84 19.31 -13.13
N VAL A 146 7.89 18.26 -13.94
CA VAL A 146 8.87 17.19 -13.82
C VAL A 146 9.94 17.33 -14.89
N GLN A 147 11.18 17.00 -14.53
CA GLN A 147 12.34 17.13 -15.44
C GLN A 147 12.35 16.06 -16.54
N ASN A 148 11.71 14.91 -16.30
CA ASN A 148 11.63 13.82 -17.26
C ASN A 148 10.33 13.03 -17.10
N THR A 149 10.00 12.28 -18.15
CA THR A 149 8.81 11.40 -18.15
C THR A 149 9.12 10.05 -18.78
N VAL A 150 8.35 9.02 -18.38
CA VAL A 150 8.32 7.71 -19.04
C VAL A 150 6.86 7.37 -19.32
N VAL A 151 6.46 7.50 -20.58
CA VAL A 151 5.07 7.36 -21.05
C VAL A 151 4.94 6.29 -22.14
N ASN A 152 5.64 6.47 -23.27
CA ASN A 152 5.58 5.57 -24.44
C ASN A 152 6.89 4.80 -24.65
N LYS A 153 8.01 5.37 -24.22
CA LYS A 153 9.34 4.78 -24.41
C LYS A 153 9.70 3.83 -23.26
N ILE A 154 8.83 2.87 -22.98
CA ILE A 154 9.04 1.85 -21.95
C ILE A 154 9.88 0.72 -22.53
N THR A 155 11.11 1.05 -22.85
CA THR A 155 12.14 0.13 -23.37
C THR A 155 13.50 0.52 -22.82
N PRO A 156 14.47 -0.42 -22.72
CA PRO A 156 15.78 -0.13 -22.13
C PRO A 156 16.51 1.02 -22.85
N LYS A 157 17.15 1.87 -22.06
CA LYS A 157 18.10 2.91 -22.46
C LYS A 157 17.53 4.01 -23.34
N THR A 158 16.26 4.32 -23.20
CA THR A 158 15.64 5.42 -23.96
C THR A 158 15.95 6.80 -23.42
N GLY A 159 16.37 6.90 -22.14
CA GLY A 159 16.60 8.17 -21.47
C GLY A 159 15.33 8.90 -21.01
N GLY A 160 14.14 8.34 -21.30
CA GLY A 160 12.86 9.01 -21.07
C GLY A 160 12.43 9.90 -22.23
N GLU A 161 11.42 10.76 -22.00
CA GLU A 161 10.77 11.58 -23.03
C GLU A 161 10.92 13.09 -22.83
N GLY A 162 11.64 13.49 -21.76
CA GLY A 162 11.86 14.90 -21.42
C GLY A 162 10.80 15.45 -20.45
N PRO A 163 10.82 16.78 -20.21
CA PRO A 163 10.01 17.40 -19.17
C PRO A 163 8.52 17.44 -19.53
N ALA A 164 7.70 17.46 -18.48
CA ALA A 164 6.27 17.73 -18.57
C ALA A 164 5.85 18.73 -17.50
N THR A 165 4.81 19.52 -17.82
CA THR A 165 4.19 20.45 -16.87
C THR A 165 2.69 20.18 -16.82
N GLY A 166 2.12 20.22 -15.63
CA GLY A 166 0.70 19.97 -15.40
C GLY A 166 0.27 20.44 -14.02
N GLU A 167 -0.86 19.94 -13.57
CA GLU A 167 -1.34 20.14 -12.20
C GLU A 167 -0.90 18.93 -11.35
N GLU A 168 -0.25 19.20 -10.22
CA GLU A 168 0.01 18.19 -9.21
C GLU A 168 -1.28 17.91 -8.46
N VAL A 169 -1.62 16.64 -8.37
CA VAL A 169 -2.78 16.17 -7.62
C VAL A 169 -2.36 15.15 -6.58
N GLU A 170 -2.88 15.31 -5.38
CA GLU A 170 -2.88 14.30 -4.34
C GLU A 170 -4.18 13.52 -4.41
N ILE A 171 -4.14 12.21 -4.32
CA ILE A 171 -5.32 11.35 -4.30
C ILE A 171 -5.31 10.53 -3.02
N ASP A 172 -6.21 10.87 -2.10
CA ASP A 172 -6.49 10.07 -0.92
C ASP A 172 -7.37 8.88 -1.29
N ILE A 173 -6.97 7.69 -0.87
CA ILE A 173 -7.65 6.42 -1.15
C ILE A 173 -8.06 5.76 0.16
N THR A 174 -9.30 5.27 0.21
CA THR A 174 -9.82 4.45 1.31
C THR A 174 -10.25 3.09 0.78
N PHE A 175 -9.70 2.02 1.34
CA PHE A 175 -10.00 0.64 0.95
C PHE A 175 -11.21 0.08 1.70
N THR A 176 -12.13 -0.57 0.97
CA THR A 176 -13.34 -1.19 1.53
C THR A 176 -13.63 -2.55 0.85
N PRO A 177 -13.38 -3.69 1.49
CA PRO A 177 -12.77 -3.83 2.81
C PRO A 177 -11.29 -3.41 2.81
N PRO A 178 -10.69 -3.15 3.97
CA PRO A 178 -9.26 -2.96 4.11
C PRO A 178 -8.45 -4.15 3.57
N ILE A 179 -7.18 -3.92 3.26
CA ILE A 179 -6.27 -4.95 2.74
C ILE A 179 -5.49 -5.53 3.92
N PHE A 180 -5.61 -6.83 4.15
CA PHE A 180 -4.91 -7.51 5.23
C PHE A 180 -3.79 -8.41 4.68
N LEU A 181 -2.54 -8.10 5.04
CA LEU A 181 -1.35 -8.75 4.52
C LEU A 181 -0.47 -9.32 5.63
N PRO A 182 0.18 -10.47 5.41
CA PRO A 182 1.24 -10.97 6.27
C PRO A 182 2.54 -10.15 6.14
N PRO A 183 3.51 -10.34 7.08
CA PRO A 183 4.84 -9.78 6.93
C PRO A 183 5.49 -10.29 5.64
N ASP A 184 5.86 -9.39 4.75
CA ASP A 184 6.57 -9.70 3.51
C ASP A 184 7.03 -8.40 2.82
N HIS A 185 7.65 -8.54 1.67
CA HIS A 185 8.01 -7.47 0.76
C HIS A 185 6.99 -7.44 -0.39
N TYR A 186 6.41 -6.29 -0.66
CA TYR A 186 5.34 -6.08 -1.61
C TYR A 186 5.62 -4.92 -2.55
N PHE A 187 4.95 -4.91 -3.69
CA PHE A 187 4.84 -3.75 -4.56
C PHE A 187 3.41 -3.20 -4.51
N PHE A 188 3.32 -1.87 -4.47
CA PHE A 188 2.09 -1.10 -4.55
C PHE A 188 1.98 -0.49 -5.94
N ARG A 189 0.92 -0.80 -6.66
CA ARG A 189 0.68 -0.36 -8.03
C ARG A 189 -0.68 0.33 -8.11
N PRO A 190 -0.76 1.66 -8.09
CA PRO A 190 -1.97 2.39 -8.40
C PRO A 190 -2.07 2.67 -9.89
N GLU A 191 -3.26 2.62 -10.44
CA GLU A 191 -3.61 3.09 -11.77
C GLU A 191 -4.71 4.12 -11.70
N VAL A 192 -4.59 5.17 -12.50
CA VAL A 192 -5.54 6.28 -12.52
C VAL A 192 -6.00 6.56 -13.94
N GLN A 193 -7.30 6.42 -14.18
CA GLN A 193 -7.91 6.79 -15.45
C GLN A 193 -8.31 8.26 -15.44
N VAL A 194 -7.80 9.02 -16.42
CA VAL A 194 -8.10 10.44 -16.60
C VAL A 194 -8.73 10.67 -17.96
N THR A 195 -9.92 11.26 -17.98
CA THR A 195 -10.57 11.66 -19.24
C THR A 195 -9.85 12.85 -19.86
N GLY A 196 -9.41 12.71 -21.09
CA GLY A 196 -8.73 13.77 -21.86
C GLY A 196 -7.23 13.89 -21.60
N GLY A 197 -6.64 12.96 -20.85
CA GLY A 197 -5.20 12.97 -20.60
C GLY A 197 -4.69 11.70 -19.93
N ASN A 198 -3.47 11.78 -19.45
CA ASN A 198 -2.81 10.72 -18.70
C ASN A 198 -2.54 11.18 -17.27
N PHE A 199 -2.54 10.26 -16.35
CA PHE A 199 -1.98 10.43 -15.02
C PHE A 199 -0.51 9.99 -15.05
N LEU A 200 0.39 10.87 -14.64
CA LEU A 200 1.80 10.53 -14.47
C LEU A 200 2.09 10.42 -12.98
N TYR A 201 2.38 9.24 -12.52
CA TYR A 201 2.75 8.95 -11.15
C TYR A 201 4.09 9.63 -10.84
N LEU A 202 4.14 10.48 -9.82
CA LEU A 202 5.30 11.30 -9.51
C LEU A 202 6.35 10.52 -8.74
N SER A 203 7.62 10.88 -8.94
CA SER A 203 8.75 10.32 -8.20
C SER A 203 8.98 11.01 -6.86
N ALA A 204 9.50 10.23 -5.91
CA ALA A 204 9.93 10.66 -4.60
C ALA A 204 11.45 10.52 -4.43
N PRO A 205 12.09 11.32 -3.54
CA PRO A 205 13.51 11.20 -3.25
C PRO A 205 13.80 9.96 -2.39
N ARG A 206 15.05 9.56 -2.36
CA ARG A 206 15.60 8.69 -1.31
C ARG A 206 16.30 9.52 -0.23
N PRO A 207 16.40 9.06 1.03
CA PRO A 207 15.88 7.80 1.55
C PRO A 207 14.35 7.78 1.70
N ILE A 208 13.78 6.57 1.79
CA ILE A 208 12.37 6.36 2.08
C ILE A 208 12.08 6.75 3.53
N VAL A 209 10.97 7.42 3.77
CA VAL A 209 10.49 7.79 5.11
C VAL A 209 9.63 6.66 5.67
N VAL A 210 10.16 5.97 6.67
CA VAL A 210 9.44 4.89 7.37
C VAL A 210 9.36 5.18 8.87
N PRO A 211 8.41 4.59 9.61
CA PRO A 211 8.37 4.69 11.06
C PRO A 211 9.70 4.26 11.70
N PRO A 212 10.10 4.87 12.82
CA PRO A 212 11.30 4.45 13.56
C PRO A 212 11.25 2.95 13.89
N GLY A 213 12.34 2.25 13.61
CA GLY A 213 12.44 0.81 13.84
C GLY A 213 12.02 -0.08 12.68
N THR A 214 11.41 0.45 11.62
CA THR A 214 11.18 -0.30 10.37
C THR A 214 12.52 -0.56 9.70
N SER A 215 12.82 -1.84 9.44
CA SER A 215 14.01 -2.24 8.72
C SER A 215 13.61 -2.94 7.43
N PHE A 216 14.25 -2.59 6.33
CA PHE A 216 14.13 -3.36 5.10
C PHE A 216 14.84 -4.71 5.26
N PRO A 217 14.33 -5.79 4.65
CA PRO A 217 14.98 -7.08 4.70
C PRO A 217 16.42 -7.01 4.22
N ALA A 218 17.30 -7.79 4.84
CA ALA A 218 18.68 -7.92 4.38
C ALA A 218 18.72 -8.40 2.92
N GLY A 219 19.40 -7.67 2.04
CA GLY A 219 19.45 -7.95 0.61
C GLY A 219 18.40 -7.22 -0.24
N SER A 220 17.46 -6.49 0.36
CA SER A 220 16.55 -5.59 -0.37
C SER A 220 17.29 -4.33 -0.78
N THR A 221 18.15 -4.43 -1.79
CA THR A 221 18.97 -3.31 -2.25
C THR A 221 18.38 -2.59 -3.46
N ASP A 222 17.33 -3.14 -4.04
CA ASP A 222 16.74 -2.67 -5.30
C ASP A 222 15.33 -2.11 -5.06
N LEU A 223 15.20 -1.29 -4.01
CA LEU A 223 13.99 -0.54 -3.68
C LEU A 223 13.89 0.64 -4.62
N GLN A 224 13.15 0.49 -5.70
CA GLN A 224 12.93 1.52 -6.71
C GLN A 224 11.68 1.23 -7.54
N SER A 225 11.17 2.26 -8.21
CA SER A 225 10.01 2.13 -9.10
C SER A 225 10.31 1.29 -10.32
N TRP A 226 9.36 0.41 -10.64
CA TRP A 226 9.33 -0.45 -11.82
C TRP A 226 8.15 -0.07 -12.71
N ILE A 227 8.27 -0.30 -14.01
CA ILE A 227 7.21 -0.04 -14.98
C ILE A 227 7.15 -1.18 -15.99
N ARG A 228 5.92 -1.51 -16.43
CA ARG A 228 5.66 -2.35 -17.62
C ARG A 228 4.43 -1.84 -18.36
N ASN A 229 4.23 -2.31 -19.58
CA ASN A 229 2.95 -2.22 -20.26
C ASN A 229 2.55 -3.57 -20.84
N GLU A 230 1.33 -3.72 -21.33
CA GLU A 230 0.80 -4.99 -21.83
C GLU A 230 1.65 -5.62 -22.98
N ASN A 231 2.50 -4.82 -23.65
CA ASN A 231 3.36 -5.30 -24.72
C ASN A 231 4.68 -5.91 -24.19
N LEU A 232 5.02 -5.65 -22.93
CA LEU A 232 6.24 -6.15 -22.27
C LEU A 232 6.02 -7.38 -21.41
N ARG A 233 4.80 -7.96 -21.42
CA ARG A 233 4.48 -9.10 -20.58
C ARG A 233 5.51 -10.23 -20.67
N PRO A 234 5.98 -10.67 -19.51
CA PRO A 234 5.84 -10.23 -18.13
C PRO A 234 6.97 -9.29 -17.64
N ASP A 235 7.74 -8.70 -18.54
CA ASP A 235 8.98 -8.00 -18.19
C ASP A 235 8.75 -6.64 -17.54
N TRP A 236 9.03 -6.54 -16.27
CA TRP A 236 9.18 -5.28 -15.55
C TRP A 236 10.55 -4.65 -15.82
N LEU A 237 10.60 -3.34 -16.02
CA LEU A 237 11.80 -2.54 -16.16
C LEU A 237 11.92 -1.57 -14.98
N ARG A 238 13.12 -1.47 -14.41
CA ARG A 238 13.45 -0.42 -13.45
C ARG A 238 13.50 0.91 -14.15
N ILE A 239 12.73 1.87 -13.70
CA ILE A 239 12.60 3.15 -14.42
C ILE A 239 13.97 3.85 -14.50
N GLY A 240 14.67 3.96 -13.38
CA GLY A 240 15.96 4.66 -13.34
C GLY A 240 17.07 3.90 -14.05
N THR A 241 17.34 2.67 -13.63
CA THR A 241 18.52 1.92 -14.08
C THR A 241 18.37 1.27 -15.44
N ASP A 242 17.16 0.91 -15.86
CA ASP A 242 16.96 0.25 -17.14
C ASP A 242 16.52 1.20 -18.25
N ILE A 243 15.67 2.19 -17.96
CA ILE A 243 15.07 3.09 -18.95
C ILE A 243 15.87 4.39 -19.05
N ILE A 244 16.03 5.11 -17.94
CA ILE A 244 16.78 6.39 -17.92
C ILE A 244 18.26 6.14 -18.16
N ASP A 245 18.84 5.12 -17.52
CA ASP A 245 20.23 4.69 -17.67
C ASP A 245 21.25 5.82 -17.41
N GLY A 246 22.47 5.65 -17.89
CA GLY A 246 23.57 6.62 -17.75
C GLY A 246 24.73 6.08 -16.89
N ALA A 247 25.79 6.87 -16.77
CA ALA A 247 27.00 6.47 -16.05
C ALA A 247 26.76 6.29 -14.53
N THR A 248 25.80 7.02 -13.99
CA THR A 248 25.29 6.86 -12.63
C THR A 248 23.77 6.92 -12.71
N PRO A 249 23.13 5.79 -13.00
CA PRO A 249 21.68 5.76 -13.15
C PRO A 249 20.98 6.24 -11.87
N PRO A 250 19.97 7.10 -11.99
CA PRO A 250 19.17 7.47 -10.82
C PRO A 250 18.36 6.26 -10.35
N THR A 251 18.03 6.24 -9.08
CA THR A 251 17.00 5.36 -8.53
C THR A 251 15.84 6.22 -8.09
N PHE A 252 14.64 5.93 -8.59
CA PHE A 252 13.42 6.64 -8.25
C PHE A 252 12.55 5.78 -7.35
N ASN A 253 11.90 6.40 -6.38
CA ASN A 253 10.70 5.85 -5.77
C ASN A 253 9.49 6.56 -6.38
N ALA A 254 8.33 5.92 -6.39
CA ALA A 254 7.07 6.60 -6.63
C ALA A 254 6.55 7.22 -5.33
N VAL A 255 5.75 8.28 -5.42
CA VAL A 255 5.20 8.97 -4.25
C VAL A 255 3.95 8.28 -3.75
N PHE A 256 4.05 7.58 -2.64
CA PHE A 256 2.87 7.04 -1.96
C PHE A 256 3.06 6.97 -0.45
N SER A 257 1.94 6.89 0.24
CA SER A 257 1.88 6.51 1.64
C SER A 257 0.83 5.44 1.86
N LEU A 258 1.04 4.59 2.87
CA LEU A 258 0.10 3.58 3.32
C LEU A 258 -0.14 3.77 4.81
N ALA A 259 -1.39 3.67 5.24
CA ALA A 259 -1.77 3.79 6.63
C ALA A 259 -2.76 2.69 7.05
N GLY A 260 -2.64 2.27 8.30
CA GLY A 260 -3.44 1.20 8.85
C GLY A 260 -3.00 0.80 10.26
N ASP A 261 -3.18 -0.45 10.60
CA ASP A 261 -2.84 -0.98 11.91
C ASP A 261 -2.07 -2.29 11.80
N THR A 262 -1.05 -2.47 12.63
CA THR A 262 -0.37 -3.76 12.77
C THR A 262 -1.16 -4.68 13.68
N ILE A 263 -1.09 -5.98 13.41
CA ILE A 263 -1.70 -7.02 14.23
C ILE A 263 -0.58 -7.92 14.77
N PRO A 264 0.05 -7.53 15.87
CA PRO A 264 1.06 -8.35 16.53
C PRO A 264 0.46 -9.71 16.88
N ASP A 265 1.27 -10.75 16.84
CA ASP A 265 0.84 -12.12 17.16
C ASP A 265 -0.26 -12.71 16.28
N ALA A 266 -0.57 -12.13 15.11
CA ALA A 266 -1.45 -12.76 14.14
C ALA A 266 -1.02 -14.19 13.80
N GLY A 267 -1.95 -15.01 13.36
CA GLY A 267 -1.65 -16.36 12.89
C GLY A 267 -0.84 -16.32 11.59
N THR A 268 -0.15 -17.41 11.30
CA THR A 268 0.62 -17.56 10.04
C THR A 268 -0.29 -18.13 8.95
N PRO A 269 -0.39 -17.49 7.77
CA PRO A 269 -1.14 -18.01 6.62
C PRO A 269 -0.75 -19.47 6.28
N GLY A 270 -1.70 -20.26 5.85
CA GLY A 270 -1.52 -21.67 5.55
C GLY A 270 -1.41 -22.61 6.75
N LYS A 271 -1.43 -22.10 8.00
CA LYS A 271 -1.42 -22.94 9.21
C LYS A 271 -2.82 -23.14 9.76
N ALA A 272 -3.11 -24.34 10.24
CA ALA A 272 -4.45 -24.74 10.71
C ALA A 272 -5.03 -23.87 11.83
N ASN A 273 -4.21 -23.23 12.63
CA ASN A 273 -4.63 -22.34 13.72
C ASN A 273 -4.59 -20.84 13.36
N CYS A 274 -4.30 -20.49 12.10
CA CYS A 274 -4.14 -19.11 11.67
C CYS A 274 -5.37 -18.26 12.02
N HIS A 275 -6.55 -18.65 11.59
CA HIS A 275 -7.78 -17.88 11.80
C HIS A 275 -8.06 -17.62 13.29
N GLY A 276 -8.08 -18.67 14.10
CA GLY A 276 -8.36 -18.54 15.54
C GLY A 276 -7.31 -17.66 16.26
N LYS A 277 -6.04 -17.81 15.89
CA LYS A 277 -4.96 -17.01 16.47
C LYS A 277 -5.08 -15.53 16.08
N THR A 278 -5.35 -15.23 14.82
CA THR A 278 -5.54 -13.86 14.34
C THR A 278 -6.74 -13.18 14.97
N ILE A 279 -7.89 -13.85 15.04
CA ILE A 279 -9.09 -13.32 15.73
C ILE A 279 -8.80 -13.05 17.21
N SER A 280 -8.06 -13.95 17.88
CA SER A 280 -7.68 -13.76 19.28
C SER A 280 -6.73 -12.57 19.46
N ALA A 281 -5.75 -12.40 18.58
CA ALA A 281 -4.83 -11.27 18.60
C ALA A 281 -5.59 -9.95 18.42
N MET A 282 -6.45 -9.85 17.40
CA MET A 282 -7.29 -8.67 17.17
C MET A 282 -8.22 -8.37 18.35
N ALA A 283 -8.86 -9.39 18.90
CA ALA A 283 -9.74 -9.19 20.06
C ALA A 283 -8.97 -8.71 21.31
N HIS A 284 -7.74 -9.17 21.48
CA HIS A 284 -6.87 -8.71 22.57
C HIS A 284 -6.44 -7.27 22.36
N GLU A 285 -5.98 -6.95 21.15
CA GLU A 285 -5.45 -5.64 20.78
C GLU A 285 -6.51 -4.53 20.89
N PHE A 286 -7.69 -4.79 20.39
CA PHE A 286 -8.78 -3.78 20.32
C PHE A 286 -9.81 -3.89 21.45
N GLY A 287 -9.59 -4.74 22.44
CA GLY A 287 -10.54 -4.91 23.55
C GLY A 287 -11.85 -5.61 23.16
N GLY A 288 -11.83 -6.45 22.14
CA GLY A 288 -12.94 -7.24 21.62
C GLY A 288 -13.08 -7.22 20.11
N ILE A 289 -13.60 -8.29 19.53
CA ILE A 289 -13.68 -8.45 18.08
C ILE A 289 -14.61 -7.43 17.40
N ALA A 290 -15.64 -6.96 18.10
CA ALA A 290 -16.53 -5.92 17.57
C ALA A 290 -15.81 -4.55 17.51
N HIS A 291 -14.97 -4.25 18.50
CA HIS A 291 -14.12 -3.07 18.46
C HIS A 291 -13.03 -3.18 17.41
N ALA A 292 -12.44 -4.37 17.24
CA ALA A 292 -11.48 -4.62 16.16
C ALA A 292 -12.11 -4.34 14.79
N ALA A 293 -13.30 -4.87 14.53
CA ALA A 293 -13.98 -4.62 13.25
C ALA A 293 -14.17 -3.13 12.99
N LEU A 294 -14.65 -2.38 13.97
CA LEU A 294 -14.88 -0.94 13.84
C LEU A 294 -13.58 -0.15 13.61
N ASN A 295 -12.56 -0.39 14.45
CA ASN A 295 -11.31 0.37 14.38
C ASN A 295 -10.51 0.06 13.12
N LEU A 296 -10.52 -1.18 12.65
CA LEU A 296 -9.86 -1.61 11.41
C LEU A 296 -10.62 -1.22 10.14
N GLY A 297 -11.79 -0.58 10.25
CA GLY A 297 -12.58 -0.12 9.08
C GLY A 297 -13.45 -1.18 8.44
N TYR A 298 -13.71 -2.31 9.10
CA TYR A 298 -14.68 -3.29 8.63
C TYR A 298 -16.10 -2.91 9.05
N PHE A 299 -17.06 -3.02 8.13
CA PHE A 299 -18.46 -2.66 8.40
C PHE A 299 -19.21 -3.64 9.33
N SER A 300 -18.65 -4.82 9.61
CA SER A 300 -19.21 -5.82 10.53
C SER A 300 -18.12 -6.80 11.04
N VAL A 301 -18.46 -7.52 12.11
CA VAL A 301 -17.62 -8.62 12.60
C VAL A 301 -17.49 -9.74 11.55
N ASP A 302 -18.56 -10.03 10.80
CA ASP A 302 -18.54 -11.05 9.77
C ASP A 302 -17.60 -10.66 8.62
N ALA A 303 -17.61 -9.38 8.23
CA ALA A 303 -16.68 -8.86 7.22
C ALA A 303 -15.20 -8.94 7.69
N LEU A 304 -14.94 -8.65 8.97
CA LEU A 304 -13.62 -8.86 9.56
C LEU A 304 -13.22 -10.34 9.54
N GLN A 305 -14.11 -11.24 9.92
CA GLN A 305 -13.84 -12.68 9.91
C GLN A 305 -13.57 -13.21 8.50
N GLU A 306 -14.29 -12.70 7.49
CA GLU A 306 -14.00 -13.02 6.09
C GLU A 306 -12.62 -12.51 5.68
N GLY A 307 -12.26 -11.26 6.03
CA GLY A 307 -10.93 -10.72 5.81
C GLY A 307 -9.82 -11.57 6.44
N VAL A 308 -10.03 -12.03 7.67
CA VAL A 308 -9.10 -12.95 8.34
C VAL A 308 -9.07 -14.32 7.65
N SER A 309 -10.21 -14.81 7.13
CA SER A 309 -10.27 -16.06 6.37
C SER A 309 -9.47 -15.94 5.06
N VAL A 310 -9.55 -14.80 4.37
CA VAL A 310 -8.76 -14.51 3.16
C VAL A 310 -7.27 -14.44 3.51
N PHE A 311 -6.89 -13.67 4.54
CA PHE A 311 -5.51 -13.58 5.04
C PHE A 311 -4.91 -14.94 5.38
N CYS A 312 -5.67 -15.85 5.97
CA CYS A 312 -5.19 -17.17 6.39
C CYS A 312 -5.10 -18.22 5.28
N ARG A 313 -5.49 -17.91 4.07
CA ARG A 313 -5.29 -18.84 2.93
C ARG A 313 -3.80 -19.05 2.67
N PRO A 314 -3.42 -20.24 2.20
CA PRO A 314 -2.03 -20.57 1.89
C PRO A 314 -1.52 -19.80 0.67
#